data_107aef0bb298efecf739663f92b98529
#
_entry.id   107aef0bb298efecf739663f92b98529
#
_cell.length_a   1.000
_cell.length_b   1.000
_cell.length_c   1.000
_cell.angle_alpha   90.00
_cell.angle_beta   90.00
_cell.angle_gamma   90.00
#
_symmetry.space_group_name_H-M   'P 1'
#
loop_
_entity.id
_entity.type
_entity.pdbx_description
1 polymer ?
#
loop_
_entity_poly.entity_id
_entity_poly.type
_entity_poly.pdbx_seq_one_letter_code
_entity_poly.pdbx_strand_id
1 'polypeptide(L)'
;MKEISAMQVHTVLELELGSPMGILLRLAARGERLKAIRGEEQLALPVSPSESFLDVLGNPVSRLTLKTGMHQIDYRLTAQPDLDPTVDPSLPFSPIQKLPVDTLLFLQPSRYVDSDRLGAVAFEVLAGASTGGEQVLRLFEWVRKTIPYTPGMSERPLSASEVLKQAHGVCRDLAHVLIGMIRAISIPARYVVGYVRDLDPQDVHAWVEVFVGGRWYVLDPTYSEPGALRAPVMHGRDAADVAIMDQFGPLPIRSEMSVSVW
;
A
#
# COMPACT_ATOMS: atom_id res chain seq x y z
N MET A 1 20.61 5.91 21.95
CA MET A 1 19.75 5.83 20.77
C MET A 1 20.61 5.30 19.62
N LYS A 2 20.29 4.13 19.05
CA LYS A 2 20.95 3.73 17.79
C LYS A 2 20.58 4.77 16.74
N GLU A 3 21.55 5.35 16.08
CA GLU A 3 21.34 6.16 14.89
C GLU A 3 20.58 5.29 13.89
N ILE A 4 19.35 5.69 13.52
CA ILE A 4 18.61 5.01 12.47
C ILE A 4 19.34 5.37 11.17
N SER A 5 20.04 4.40 10.59
CA SER A 5 20.72 4.59 9.30
C SER A 5 19.70 4.95 8.23
N ALA A 6 20.06 5.87 7.33
CA ALA A 6 19.22 6.24 6.21
C ALA A 6 18.86 4.99 5.38
N MET A 7 17.63 4.93 4.92
CA MET A 7 17.14 3.94 3.96
C MET A 7 17.40 4.48 2.56
N GLN A 8 17.98 3.67 1.69
CA GLN A 8 18.16 4.02 0.29
C GLN A 8 17.34 3.08 -0.60
N VAL A 9 16.72 3.64 -1.61
CA VAL A 9 15.88 2.92 -2.57
C VAL A 9 16.35 3.23 -3.97
N HIS A 10 16.45 2.22 -4.81
CA HIS A 10 16.65 2.34 -6.24
C HIS A 10 15.65 1.45 -6.96
N THR A 11 14.80 2.04 -7.78
CA THR A 11 13.81 1.33 -8.61
C THR A 11 14.04 1.68 -10.08
N VAL A 12 14.14 0.65 -10.91
CA VAL A 12 14.24 0.79 -12.36
C VAL A 12 13.05 0.08 -12.99
N LEU A 13 12.31 0.80 -13.84
CA LEU A 13 11.24 0.27 -14.67
C LEU A 13 11.67 0.34 -16.14
N GLU A 14 11.77 -0.82 -16.78
CA GLU A 14 12.10 -0.98 -18.19
C GLU A 14 10.85 -1.37 -18.98
N LEU A 15 10.61 -0.66 -20.09
CA LEU A 15 9.46 -0.85 -20.96
C LEU A 15 9.92 -0.98 -22.41
N GLU A 16 9.45 -2.01 -23.12
CA GLU A 16 9.57 -2.13 -24.56
C GLU A 16 8.19 -1.97 -25.19
N LEU A 17 8.01 -0.92 -26.01
CA LEU A 17 6.74 -0.56 -26.60
C LEU A 17 6.74 -0.80 -28.10
N GLY A 18 5.78 -1.60 -28.59
CA GLY A 18 5.52 -1.82 -30.01
C GLY A 18 4.78 -0.67 -30.69
N SER A 19 4.16 0.21 -29.92
CA SER A 19 3.43 1.40 -30.38
C SER A 19 3.46 2.50 -29.33
N PRO A 20 3.18 3.77 -29.69
CA PRO A 20 3.10 4.86 -28.72
C PRO A 20 2.05 4.57 -27.63
N MET A 21 2.34 4.94 -26.38
CA MET A 21 1.51 4.67 -25.22
C MET A 21 1.43 5.88 -24.28
N GLY A 22 0.23 6.20 -23.80
CA GLY A 22 0.02 7.09 -22.66
C GLY A 22 0.14 6.32 -21.37
N ILE A 23 0.84 6.88 -20.37
CA ILE A 23 0.93 6.30 -19.03
C ILE A 23 0.67 7.34 -17.95
N LEU A 24 0.13 6.88 -16.82
CA LEU A 24 0.12 7.60 -15.54
C LEU A 24 1.06 6.86 -14.59
N LEU A 25 2.13 7.53 -14.20
CA LEU A 25 3.18 6.96 -13.36
C LEU A 25 3.04 7.49 -11.94
N ARG A 26 3.07 6.59 -10.94
CA ARG A 26 3.04 6.87 -9.50
C ARG A 26 4.20 6.16 -8.81
N LEU A 27 5.40 6.65 -9.00
CA LEU A 27 6.61 6.00 -8.45
C LEU A 27 7.27 6.83 -7.34
N ALA A 28 6.97 8.12 -7.27
CA ALA A 28 7.63 9.07 -6.40
C ALA A 28 6.83 9.37 -5.12
N ALA A 29 7.52 9.61 -4.01
CA ALA A 29 6.93 9.90 -2.70
C ALA A 29 6.67 11.39 -2.43
N ARG A 30 6.63 12.24 -3.40
CA ARG A 30 6.62 13.71 -3.37
C ARG A 30 5.75 14.37 -2.27
N GLY A 31 6.01 15.65 -2.02
CA GLY A 31 5.18 16.50 -1.18
C GLY A 31 5.28 16.15 0.31
N GLU A 32 4.15 16.14 1.00
CA GLU A 32 4.09 15.92 2.44
C GLU A 32 4.62 14.54 2.88
N ARG A 33 4.48 13.51 2.04
CA ARG A 33 5.05 12.18 2.31
C ARG A 33 6.57 12.20 2.33
N LEU A 34 7.18 12.83 1.33
CA LEU A 34 8.63 12.96 1.25
C LEU A 34 9.17 13.71 2.48
N LYS A 35 8.48 14.76 2.92
CA LYS A 35 8.81 15.48 4.16
C LYS A 35 8.65 14.58 5.39
N ALA A 36 7.56 13.81 5.48
CA ALA A 36 7.29 12.94 6.62
C ALA A 36 8.36 11.88 6.82
N ILE A 37 8.95 11.36 5.74
CA ILE A 37 10.06 10.41 5.81
C ILE A 37 11.44 11.08 5.77
N ARG A 38 11.51 12.40 5.85
CA ARG A 38 12.75 13.18 5.72
C ARG A 38 13.57 12.75 4.50
N GLY A 39 12.89 12.64 3.35
CA GLY A 39 13.44 12.04 2.14
C GLY A 39 13.93 13.06 1.14
N GLU A 40 14.91 12.63 0.35
CA GLU A 40 15.35 13.26 -0.88
C GLU A 40 15.19 12.27 -2.02
N GLU A 41 14.61 12.71 -3.15
CA GLU A 41 14.34 11.83 -4.27
C GLU A 41 14.82 12.38 -5.61
N GLN A 42 15.10 11.46 -6.53
CA GLN A 42 15.41 11.73 -7.92
C GLN A 42 14.56 10.80 -8.79
N LEU A 43 13.87 11.36 -9.78
CA LEU A 43 13.10 10.63 -10.76
C LEU A 43 13.58 11.03 -12.15
N ALA A 44 14.30 10.12 -12.80
CA ALA A 44 14.73 10.29 -14.19
C ALA A 44 13.70 9.64 -15.12
N LEU A 45 13.12 10.44 -16.00
CA LEU A 45 12.11 10.04 -16.96
C LEU A 45 12.68 10.07 -18.38
N PRO A 46 12.28 9.13 -19.26
CA PRO A 46 12.75 9.08 -20.65
C PRO A 46 12.25 10.27 -21.51
N VAL A 47 11.18 10.93 -21.04
CA VAL A 47 10.61 12.13 -21.64
C VAL A 47 10.10 13.05 -20.53
N SER A 48 10.02 14.35 -20.81
CA SER A 48 9.36 15.28 -19.87
C SER A 48 7.89 14.95 -19.74
N PRO A 49 7.32 14.95 -18.52
CA PRO A 49 5.89 14.77 -18.32
C PRO A 49 5.12 15.88 -19.03
N SER A 50 3.99 15.53 -19.66
CA SER A 50 3.05 16.54 -20.17
C SER A 50 2.38 17.31 -19.02
N GLU A 51 2.23 16.64 -17.89
CA GLU A 51 1.66 17.20 -16.66
C GLU A 51 2.09 16.36 -15.45
N SER A 52 2.27 17.03 -14.28
CA SER A 52 2.41 16.38 -12.99
C SER A 52 1.40 17.01 -12.02
N PHE A 53 0.65 16.18 -11.31
CA PHE A 53 -0.42 16.60 -10.42
C PHE A 53 -0.57 15.65 -9.23
N LEU A 54 -1.42 16.00 -8.27
CA LEU A 54 -1.90 15.10 -7.23
C LEU A 54 -3.26 14.54 -7.63
N ASP A 55 -3.44 13.24 -7.49
CA ASP A 55 -4.76 12.63 -7.65
C ASP A 55 -5.70 12.99 -6.49
N VAL A 56 -6.93 12.52 -6.54
CA VAL A 56 -7.96 12.80 -5.51
C VAL A 56 -7.61 12.24 -4.13
N LEU A 57 -6.65 11.35 -4.04
CA LEU A 57 -6.13 10.76 -2.80
C LEU A 57 -4.83 11.44 -2.33
N GLY A 58 -4.35 12.44 -3.09
CA GLY A 58 -3.10 13.14 -2.80
C GLY A 58 -1.84 12.40 -3.24
N ASN A 59 -1.96 11.37 -4.08
CA ASN A 59 -0.79 10.69 -4.63
C ASN A 59 -0.21 11.47 -5.80
N PRO A 60 1.13 11.63 -5.90
CA PRO A 60 1.76 12.26 -7.04
C PRO A 60 1.63 11.42 -8.30
N VAL A 61 1.20 12.03 -9.39
CA VAL A 61 1.04 11.40 -10.70
C VAL A 61 1.80 12.18 -11.75
N SER A 62 2.56 11.48 -12.60
CA SER A 62 3.17 12.02 -13.80
C SER A 62 2.50 11.44 -15.04
N ARG A 63 1.95 12.30 -15.90
CA ARG A 63 1.39 11.91 -17.18
C ARG A 63 2.47 11.96 -18.26
N LEU A 64 2.70 10.83 -18.92
CA LEU A 64 3.72 10.68 -19.95
C LEU A 64 3.10 10.12 -21.23
N THR A 65 3.68 10.48 -22.39
CA THR A 65 3.44 9.82 -23.68
C THR A 65 4.76 9.27 -24.19
N LEU A 66 4.88 7.95 -24.19
CA LEU A 66 6.07 7.25 -24.66
C LEU A 66 5.88 6.85 -26.13
N LYS A 67 6.95 6.96 -26.91
CA LYS A 67 6.99 6.51 -28.31
C LYS A 67 7.26 5.01 -28.37
N THR A 68 7.17 4.42 -29.56
CA THR A 68 7.67 3.06 -29.83
C THR A 68 9.15 2.96 -29.49
N GLY A 69 9.57 1.83 -28.88
CA GLY A 69 10.96 1.54 -28.53
C GLY A 69 11.17 1.23 -27.06
N MET A 70 12.44 1.21 -26.65
CA MET A 70 12.86 0.95 -25.26
C MET A 70 12.85 2.22 -24.46
N HIS A 71 12.33 2.12 -23.22
CA HIS A 71 12.29 3.21 -22.25
C HIS A 71 12.73 2.70 -20.88
N GLN A 72 13.46 3.56 -20.17
CA GLN A 72 13.85 3.31 -18.78
C GLN A 72 13.40 4.48 -17.92
N ILE A 73 12.82 4.15 -16.77
CA ILE A 73 12.46 5.08 -15.71
C ILE A 73 13.31 4.68 -14.50
N ASP A 74 14.09 5.62 -13.96
CA ASP A 74 14.97 5.42 -12.81
C ASP A 74 14.50 6.28 -11.65
N TYR A 75 14.21 5.66 -10.50
CA TYR A 75 13.80 6.33 -9.28
C TYR A 75 14.75 6.01 -8.14
N ARG A 76 15.22 7.04 -7.47
CA ARG A 76 16.09 6.95 -6.28
C ARG A 76 15.48 7.74 -5.14
N LEU A 77 15.53 7.16 -3.96
CA LEU A 77 15.10 7.79 -2.72
C LEU A 77 16.14 7.52 -1.63
N THR A 78 16.52 8.57 -0.91
CA THR A 78 17.19 8.46 0.38
C THR A 78 16.24 8.99 1.43
N ALA A 79 15.94 8.22 2.47
CA ALA A 79 14.96 8.58 3.49
C ALA A 79 15.41 8.19 4.89
N GLN A 80 14.91 8.89 5.89
CA GLN A 80 15.06 8.58 7.31
C GLN A 80 13.69 8.50 7.98
N PRO A 81 12.85 7.49 7.63
CA PRO A 81 11.54 7.35 8.22
C PRO A 81 11.64 7.09 9.72
N ASP A 82 10.65 7.55 10.47
CA ASP A 82 10.51 7.15 11.85
C ASP A 82 10.04 5.70 11.94
N LEU A 83 10.27 5.08 13.10
CA LEU A 83 9.70 3.77 13.38
C LEU A 83 8.18 3.88 13.47
N ASP A 84 7.49 2.90 12.91
CA ASP A 84 6.04 2.85 13.00
C ASP A 84 5.59 2.70 14.45
N PRO A 85 4.62 3.51 14.88
CA PRO A 85 4.05 3.35 16.20
C PRO A 85 3.23 2.06 16.29
N THR A 86 3.35 1.34 17.39
CA THR A 86 2.53 0.16 17.67
C THR A 86 1.12 0.54 18.09
N VAL A 87 0.13 -0.25 17.68
CA VAL A 87 -1.25 -0.10 18.13
C VAL A 87 -1.34 -0.50 19.62
N ASP A 88 -1.80 0.43 20.47
CA ASP A 88 -2.12 0.11 21.86
C ASP A 88 -3.50 -0.58 21.93
N PRO A 89 -3.62 -1.76 22.53
CA PRO A 89 -4.90 -2.46 22.66
C PRO A 89 -5.99 -1.63 23.34
N SER A 90 -5.63 -0.70 24.24
CA SER A 90 -6.57 0.15 24.97
C SER A 90 -7.17 1.30 24.16
N LEU A 91 -6.71 1.56 22.94
CA LEU A 91 -7.22 2.65 22.11
C LEU A 91 -8.73 2.53 21.89
N PRO A 92 -9.49 3.63 22.07
CA PRO A 92 -10.94 3.58 21.95
C PRO A 92 -11.39 3.41 20.50
N PHE A 93 -12.53 2.76 20.33
CA PHE A 93 -13.28 2.84 19.07
C PHE A 93 -13.77 4.28 18.83
N SER A 94 -13.60 4.78 17.62
CA SER A 94 -14.08 6.10 17.23
C SER A 94 -15.40 5.99 16.45
N PRO A 95 -16.54 6.44 17.00
CA PRO A 95 -17.80 6.43 16.27
C PRO A 95 -17.72 7.37 15.07
N ILE A 96 -18.51 7.08 14.02
CA ILE A 96 -18.45 7.76 12.72
C ILE A 96 -18.59 9.29 12.84
N GLN A 97 -19.36 9.78 13.81
CA GLN A 97 -19.58 11.22 14.06
C GLN A 97 -18.33 11.96 14.54
N LYS A 98 -17.31 11.22 15.02
CA LYS A 98 -16.05 11.77 15.52
C LYS A 98 -14.89 11.54 14.56
N LEU A 99 -15.10 10.82 13.47
CA LEU A 99 -14.05 10.58 12.49
C LEU A 99 -13.79 11.83 11.64
N PRO A 100 -12.53 12.15 11.34
CA PRO A 100 -12.17 13.17 10.37
C PRO A 100 -12.77 12.87 9.00
N VAL A 101 -13.21 13.90 8.26
CA VAL A 101 -13.91 13.75 6.98
C VAL A 101 -13.05 13.02 5.94
N ASP A 102 -11.76 13.24 5.93
CA ASP A 102 -10.79 12.61 5.02
C ASP A 102 -10.60 11.12 5.27
N THR A 103 -11.01 10.61 6.44
CA THR A 103 -10.96 9.17 6.75
C THR A 103 -12.21 8.42 6.29
N LEU A 104 -13.34 9.11 6.03
CA LEU A 104 -14.63 8.47 5.74
C LEU A 104 -14.63 7.66 4.44
N LEU A 105 -13.84 8.06 3.45
CA LEU A 105 -13.67 7.31 2.21
C LEU A 105 -13.13 5.88 2.46
N PHE A 106 -12.33 5.73 3.50
CA PHE A 106 -11.68 4.47 3.88
C PHE A 106 -12.54 3.57 4.77
N LEU A 107 -13.82 3.87 4.91
CA LEU A 107 -14.86 2.98 5.46
C LEU A 107 -15.61 2.20 4.36
N GLN A 108 -15.55 2.68 3.11
CA GLN A 108 -16.37 2.17 2.01
C GLN A 108 -15.75 0.92 1.38
N PRO A 109 -16.57 -0.02 0.89
CA PRO A 109 -16.09 -1.09 0.03
C PRO A 109 -15.48 -0.50 -1.25
N SER A 110 -14.58 -1.24 -1.87
CA SER A 110 -13.91 -0.84 -3.10
C SER A 110 -13.68 -2.07 -4.00
N ARG A 111 -13.01 -1.90 -5.15
CA ARG A 111 -12.93 -2.96 -6.17
C ARG A 111 -12.43 -4.30 -5.63
N TYR A 112 -11.36 -4.28 -4.83
CA TYR A 112 -10.75 -5.49 -4.27
C TYR A 112 -11.00 -5.64 -2.77
N VAL A 113 -11.60 -4.66 -2.14
CA VAL A 113 -11.99 -4.70 -0.73
C VAL A 113 -13.51 -4.68 -0.63
N ASP A 114 -14.14 -5.84 -0.83
CA ASP A 114 -15.57 -6.08 -0.71
C ASP A 114 -15.97 -6.28 0.76
N SER A 115 -15.71 -5.24 1.60
CA SER A 115 -15.91 -5.26 3.05
C SER A 115 -17.35 -5.57 3.49
N ASP A 116 -18.32 -5.26 2.67
CA ASP A 116 -19.73 -5.61 2.85
C ASP A 116 -19.99 -7.13 2.92
N ARG A 117 -19.04 -7.95 2.46
CA ARG A 117 -19.12 -9.42 2.49
C ARG A 117 -18.35 -10.06 3.64
N LEU A 118 -17.55 -9.29 4.36
CA LEU A 118 -16.65 -9.80 5.39
C LEU A 118 -17.19 -9.66 6.82
N GLY A 119 -18.36 -9.03 7.00
CA GLY A 119 -18.93 -8.76 8.32
C GLY A 119 -19.05 -10.00 9.19
N ALA A 120 -19.59 -11.11 8.66
CA ALA A 120 -19.80 -12.33 9.45
C ALA A 120 -18.48 -12.87 10.03
N VAL A 121 -17.44 -13.03 9.21
CA VAL A 121 -16.14 -13.53 9.67
C VAL A 121 -15.43 -12.51 10.59
N ALA A 122 -15.56 -11.21 10.30
CA ALA A 122 -14.96 -10.19 11.15
C ALA A 122 -15.56 -10.20 12.56
N PHE A 123 -16.89 -10.23 12.70
CA PHE A 123 -17.55 -10.26 14.00
C PHE A 123 -17.31 -11.57 14.77
N GLU A 124 -17.18 -12.71 14.09
CA GLU A 124 -16.79 -13.97 14.72
C GLU A 124 -15.41 -13.88 15.38
N VAL A 125 -14.42 -13.32 14.67
CA VAL A 125 -13.05 -13.12 15.18
C VAL A 125 -13.03 -12.17 16.37
N LEU A 126 -13.93 -11.20 16.43
CA LEU A 126 -13.97 -10.17 17.47
C LEU A 126 -14.60 -10.61 18.78
N ALA A 127 -15.14 -11.82 18.90
CA ALA A 127 -15.83 -12.25 20.09
C ALA A 127 -15.10 -11.86 21.40
N GLY A 128 -15.71 -10.97 22.19
CA GLY A 128 -15.15 -10.47 23.45
C GLY A 128 -14.15 -9.30 23.36
N ALA A 129 -13.85 -8.76 22.16
CA ALA A 129 -13.06 -7.53 22.05
C ALA A 129 -13.88 -6.29 22.42
N SER A 130 -13.33 -5.42 23.27
CA SER A 130 -14.06 -4.29 23.86
C SER A 130 -13.61 -2.91 23.37
N THR A 131 -12.39 -2.79 22.86
CA THR A 131 -11.79 -1.52 22.44
C THR A 131 -11.46 -1.54 20.93
N GLY A 132 -11.31 -0.37 20.32
CA GLY A 132 -10.92 -0.28 18.90
C GLY A 132 -9.54 -0.87 18.64
N GLY A 133 -8.58 -0.62 19.53
CA GLY A 133 -7.23 -1.17 19.41
C GLY A 133 -7.21 -2.70 19.51
N GLU A 134 -7.95 -3.27 20.47
CA GLU A 134 -8.07 -4.73 20.61
C GLU A 134 -8.75 -5.38 19.40
N GLN A 135 -9.80 -4.76 18.86
CA GLN A 135 -10.49 -5.23 17.66
C GLN A 135 -9.54 -5.31 16.45
N VAL A 136 -8.80 -4.23 16.21
CA VAL A 136 -7.83 -4.14 15.11
C VAL A 136 -6.75 -5.21 15.26
N LEU A 137 -6.16 -5.36 16.42
CA LEU A 137 -5.09 -6.33 16.67
C LEU A 137 -5.58 -7.79 16.53
N ARG A 138 -6.80 -8.10 16.96
CA ARG A 138 -7.38 -9.45 16.78
C ARG A 138 -7.57 -9.79 15.30
N LEU A 139 -8.10 -8.86 14.50
CA LEU A 139 -8.25 -9.06 13.05
C LEU A 139 -6.90 -9.22 12.38
N PHE A 140 -5.92 -8.40 12.75
CA PHE A 140 -4.55 -8.48 12.23
C PHE A 140 -3.91 -9.85 12.51
N GLU A 141 -3.94 -10.30 13.76
CA GLU A 141 -3.39 -11.61 14.13
C GLU A 141 -4.14 -12.77 13.49
N TRP A 142 -5.46 -12.66 13.32
CA TRP A 142 -6.23 -13.68 12.66
C TRP A 142 -5.84 -13.82 11.19
N VAL A 143 -5.72 -12.71 10.44
CA VAL A 143 -5.30 -12.73 9.02
C VAL A 143 -3.92 -13.38 8.89
N ARG A 144 -2.96 -12.98 9.70
CA ARG A 144 -1.59 -13.54 9.69
C ARG A 144 -1.54 -15.04 9.95
N LYS A 145 -2.38 -15.54 10.85
CA LYS A 145 -2.42 -16.95 11.23
C LYS A 145 -3.20 -17.81 10.24
N THR A 146 -4.23 -17.24 9.61
CA THR A 146 -5.19 -17.99 8.81
C THR A 146 -4.83 -18.02 7.32
N ILE A 147 -4.18 -16.97 6.81
CA ILE A 147 -3.86 -16.83 5.39
C ILE A 147 -2.34 -16.85 5.19
N PRO A 148 -1.77 -18.00 4.80
CA PRO A 148 -0.34 -18.11 4.51
C PRO A 148 0.10 -17.17 3.38
N TYR A 149 1.19 -16.46 3.60
CA TYR A 149 1.87 -15.70 2.54
C TYR A 149 2.55 -16.67 1.57
N THR A 150 2.22 -16.55 0.28
CA THR A 150 2.73 -17.46 -0.76
C THR A 150 3.25 -16.64 -1.95
N PRO A 151 4.56 -16.34 -2.00
CA PRO A 151 5.16 -15.54 -3.07
C PRO A 151 4.89 -16.15 -4.46
N GLY A 152 4.64 -15.29 -5.46
CA GLY A 152 4.48 -15.70 -6.86
C GLY A 152 3.17 -16.40 -7.22
N MET A 153 2.26 -16.62 -6.28
CA MET A 153 0.99 -17.34 -6.53
C MET A 153 -0.17 -16.47 -6.99
N SER A 154 -0.01 -15.15 -7.03
CA SER A 154 -1.09 -14.23 -7.40
C SER A 154 -0.70 -13.36 -8.60
N GLU A 155 -1.01 -13.82 -9.81
CA GLU A 155 -0.76 -13.10 -11.06
C GLU A 155 -1.68 -11.89 -11.22
N ARG A 156 -2.90 -11.94 -10.68
CA ARG A 156 -3.90 -10.87 -10.75
C ARG A 156 -4.41 -10.49 -9.37
N PRO A 157 -4.83 -9.23 -9.16
CA PRO A 157 -5.48 -8.84 -7.93
C PRO A 157 -6.79 -9.60 -7.72
N LEU A 158 -6.97 -10.15 -6.50
CA LEU A 158 -8.19 -10.80 -6.04
C LEU A 158 -8.94 -9.89 -5.06
N SER A 159 -10.27 -10.04 -4.98
CA SER A 159 -11.04 -9.41 -3.92
C SER A 159 -10.79 -10.09 -2.57
N ALA A 160 -11.03 -9.38 -1.47
CA ALA A 160 -10.82 -9.90 -0.13
C ALA A 160 -11.60 -11.19 0.13
N SER A 161 -12.85 -11.29 -0.35
CA SER A 161 -13.65 -12.49 -0.23
C SER A 161 -13.15 -13.66 -1.10
N GLU A 162 -12.53 -13.39 -2.25
CA GLU A 162 -11.89 -14.42 -3.08
C GLU A 162 -10.63 -14.95 -2.41
N VAL A 163 -9.80 -14.07 -1.81
CA VAL A 163 -8.60 -14.47 -1.05
C VAL A 163 -8.97 -15.34 0.15
N LEU A 164 -10.04 -15.00 0.89
CA LEU A 164 -10.53 -15.84 1.99
C LEU A 164 -10.92 -17.25 1.52
N LYS A 165 -11.55 -17.37 0.36
CA LYS A 165 -11.92 -18.68 -0.21
C LYS A 165 -10.69 -19.46 -0.69
N GLN A 166 -9.71 -18.76 -1.26
CA GLN A 166 -8.46 -19.36 -1.73
C GLN A 166 -7.57 -19.79 -0.56
N ALA A 167 -7.66 -19.09 0.59
CA ALA A 167 -6.91 -19.32 1.82
C ALA A 167 -5.39 -19.20 1.70
N HIS A 168 -4.88 -18.43 0.76
CA HIS A 168 -3.47 -18.03 0.61
C HIS A 168 -3.37 -16.78 -0.27
N GLY A 169 -2.23 -16.08 -0.24
CA GLY A 169 -2.04 -14.90 -1.08
C GLY A 169 -0.68 -14.24 -0.91
N VAL A 170 -0.48 -13.12 -1.61
CA VAL A 170 0.70 -12.25 -1.50
C VAL A 170 0.39 -11.03 -0.61
N CYS A 171 1.36 -10.15 -0.38
CA CYS A 171 1.20 -8.97 0.49
C CYS A 171 -0.06 -8.14 0.15
N ARG A 172 -0.32 -7.90 -1.12
CA ARG A 172 -1.52 -7.22 -1.63
C ARG A 172 -2.80 -7.91 -1.17
N ASP A 173 -2.85 -9.22 -1.30
CA ASP A 173 -4.05 -10.01 -1.05
C ASP A 173 -4.38 -10.06 0.45
N LEU A 174 -3.36 -10.27 1.29
CA LEU A 174 -3.52 -10.24 2.75
C LEU A 174 -3.92 -8.83 3.24
N ALA A 175 -3.37 -7.77 2.64
CA ALA A 175 -3.77 -6.41 2.93
C ALA A 175 -5.24 -6.15 2.59
N HIS A 176 -5.74 -6.64 1.42
CA HIS A 176 -7.16 -6.52 1.05
C HIS A 176 -8.08 -7.18 2.08
N VAL A 177 -7.75 -8.41 2.53
CA VAL A 177 -8.55 -9.10 3.55
C VAL A 177 -8.55 -8.32 4.86
N LEU A 178 -7.40 -7.89 5.35
CA LEU A 178 -7.30 -7.16 6.60
C LEU A 178 -8.09 -5.84 6.53
N ILE A 179 -7.94 -5.06 5.47
CA ILE A 179 -8.71 -3.83 5.25
C ILE A 179 -10.21 -4.13 5.22
N GLY A 180 -10.63 -5.16 4.49
CA GLY A 180 -12.02 -5.54 4.37
C GLY A 180 -12.65 -5.90 5.71
N MET A 181 -11.97 -6.67 6.54
CA MET A 181 -12.43 -7.03 7.89
C MET A 181 -12.51 -5.81 8.81
N ILE A 182 -11.50 -4.92 8.76
CA ILE A 182 -11.46 -3.69 9.58
C ILE A 182 -12.58 -2.73 9.16
N ARG A 183 -12.83 -2.53 7.86
CA ARG A 183 -13.93 -1.68 7.38
C ARG A 183 -15.29 -2.28 7.71
N ALA A 184 -15.43 -3.60 7.68
CA ALA A 184 -16.68 -4.28 8.03
C ALA A 184 -17.14 -3.98 9.46
N ILE A 185 -16.22 -3.60 10.35
CA ILE A 185 -16.50 -3.16 11.72
C ILE A 185 -16.46 -1.65 11.90
N SER A 186 -16.57 -0.89 10.81
CA SER A 186 -16.64 0.57 10.78
C SER A 186 -15.39 1.29 11.32
N ILE A 187 -14.21 0.71 11.17
CA ILE A 187 -12.92 1.36 11.43
C ILE A 187 -12.29 1.72 10.07
N PRO A 188 -11.84 2.99 9.85
CA PRO A 188 -11.20 3.36 8.59
C PRO A 188 -9.87 2.62 8.42
N ALA A 189 -9.67 2.04 7.24
CA ALA A 189 -8.41 1.39 6.87
C ALA A 189 -8.10 1.66 5.39
N ARG A 190 -6.81 1.91 5.08
CA ARG A 190 -6.35 2.20 3.73
C ARG A 190 -5.19 1.30 3.31
N TYR A 191 -5.13 1.07 2.03
CA TYR A 191 -4.07 0.32 1.38
C TYR A 191 -2.89 1.25 1.09
N VAL A 192 -1.67 0.84 1.43
CA VAL A 192 -0.46 1.62 1.22
C VAL A 192 0.54 0.81 0.44
N VAL A 193 1.24 1.48 -0.47
CA VAL A 193 2.32 0.91 -1.28
C VAL A 193 3.58 1.73 -1.07
N GLY A 194 4.71 1.05 -0.96
CA GLY A 194 6.01 1.70 -0.79
C GLY A 194 7.15 0.70 -0.65
N TYR A 195 8.21 1.14 -0.01
CA TYR A 195 9.44 0.38 0.17
C TYR A 195 9.65 0.00 1.62
N VAL A 196 10.14 -1.20 1.85
CA VAL A 196 10.48 -1.72 3.19
C VAL A 196 11.94 -2.14 3.17
N ARG A 197 12.72 -1.65 4.14
CA ARG A 197 14.12 -2.05 4.26
C ARG A 197 14.20 -3.52 4.73
N ASP A 198 15.19 -4.23 4.20
CA ASP A 198 15.46 -5.64 4.53
C ASP A 198 14.33 -6.63 4.10
N LEU A 199 13.44 -6.21 3.20
CA LEU A 199 12.46 -7.11 2.58
C LEU A 199 13.18 -8.13 1.69
N ASP A 200 12.82 -9.42 1.79
CA ASP A 200 13.36 -10.49 0.96
C ASP A 200 12.22 -11.37 0.38
N PRO A 201 12.11 -11.51 -0.96
CA PRO A 201 12.86 -10.76 -1.99
C PRO A 201 12.50 -9.27 -1.98
N GLN A 202 13.44 -8.43 -2.44
CA GLN A 202 13.23 -6.99 -2.55
C GLN A 202 12.22 -6.68 -3.65
N ASP A 203 11.18 -5.94 -3.30
CA ASP A 203 10.12 -5.51 -4.21
C ASP A 203 9.39 -4.29 -3.63
N VAL A 204 8.51 -3.72 -4.42
CA VAL A 204 7.48 -2.80 -3.91
C VAL A 204 6.52 -3.58 -3.03
N HIS A 205 6.32 -3.08 -1.83
CA HIS A 205 5.54 -3.78 -0.81
C HIS A 205 4.20 -3.08 -0.52
N ALA A 206 3.24 -3.89 -0.08
CA ALA A 206 1.91 -3.43 0.29
C ALA A 206 1.60 -3.74 1.75
N TRP A 207 1.03 -2.76 2.44
CA TRP A 207 0.57 -2.91 3.82
C TRP A 207 -0.72 -2.13 4.09
N VAL A 208 -1.19 -2.18 5.30
CA VAL A 208 -2.41 -1.51 5.76
C VAL A 208 -2.05 -0.36 6.68
N GLU A 209 -2.75 0.74 6.56
CA GLU A 209 -2.84 1.73 7.61
C GLU A 209 -4.28 1.78 8.15
N VAL A 210 -4.42 1.74 9.47
CA VAL A 210 -5.70 1.77 10.19
C VAL A 210 -5.81 3.05 11.01
N PHE A 211 -6.98 3.69 11.00
CA PHE A 211 -7.25 4.87 11.81
C PHE A 211 -7.98 4.48 13.10
N VAL A 212 -7.26 4.51 14.21
CA VAL A 212 -7.79 4.18 15.53
C VAL A 212 -7.19 5.11 16.59
N GLY A 213 -7.93 5.48 17.61
CA GLY A 213 -7.43 6.39 18.65
C GLY A 213 -7.00 7.78 18.12
N GLY A 214 -7.55 8.22 16.99
CA GLY A 214 -7.33 9.57 16.44
C GLY A 214 -6.12 9.70 15.50
N ARG A 215 -5.44 8.62 15.11
CA ARG A 215 -4.34 8.64 14.13
C ARG A 215 -4.23 7.36 13.32
N TRP A 216 -3.42 7.41 12.26
CA TRP A 216 -3.07 6.25 11.45
C TRP A 216 -1.96 5.41 12.10
N TYR A 217 -2.10 4.08 12.03
CA TYR A 217 -1.12 3.08 12.46
C TYR A 217 -0.84 2.09 11.34
N VAL A 218 0.39 1.68 11.19
CA VAL A 218 0.81 0.66 10.22
C VAL A 218 0.53 -0.74 10.75
N LEU A 219 -0.06 -1.59 9.89
CA LEU A 219 -0.24 -3.02 10.11
C LEU A 219 0.18 -3.77 8.84
N ASP A 220 1.19 -4.60 8.94
CA ASP A 220 1.71 -5.37 7.83
C ASP A 220 1.50 -6.86 8.09
N PRO A 221 0.50 -7.48 7.45
CA PRO A 221 0.18 -8.88 7.70
C PRO A 221 1.23 -9.87 7.17
N THR A 222 2.17 -9.41 6.35
CA THR A 222 3.19 -10.26 5.73
C THR A 222 4.60 -10.01 6.26
N TYR A 223 4.95 -8.76 6.56
CA TYR A 223 6.27 -8.39 7.06
C TYR A 223 6.14 -7.53 8.33
N SER A 224 6.11 -8.19 9.47
CA SER A 224 5.85 -7.57 10.78
C SER A 224 7.08 -7.53 11.67
N GLU A 225 8.28 -7.40 11.10
CA GLU A 225 9.51 -7.25 11.87
C GLU A 225 9.46 -5.97 12.72
N PRO A 226 9.71 -6.09 14.05
CA PRO A 226 9.76 -4.93 14.91
C PRO A 226 10.85 -3.95 14.47
N GLY A 227 10.48 -2.70 14.25
CA GLY A 227 11.42 -1.66 13.82
C GLY A 227 11.75 -1.67 12.33
N ALA A 228 10.96 -2.33 11.50
CA ALA A 228 11.05 -2.21 10.06
C ALA A 228 10.92 -0.74 9.62
N LEU A 229 11.83 -0.28 8.77
CA LEU A 229 11.77 1.06 8.19
C LEU A 229 10.95 1.01 6.89
N ARG A 230 9.94 1.87 6.80
CA ARG A 230 9.03 1.96 5.67
C ARG A 230 9.02 3.34 5.05
N ALA A 231 9.12 3.40 3.74
CA ALA A 231 8.94 4.61 2.97
C ALA A 231 7.66 4.50 2.12
N PRO A 232 6.51 5.02 2.60
CA PRO A 232 5.26 4.99 1.84
C PRO A 232 5.35 5.89 0.62
N VAL A 233 4.96 5.38 -0.55
CA VAL A 233 4.90 6.14 -1.81
C VAL A 233 3.49 6.62 -2.07
N MET A 234 2.49 5.75 -1.96
CA MET A 234 1.10 6.07 -2.26
C MET A 234 0.13 5.31 -1.35
N HIS A 235 -1.10 5.81 -1.26
CA HIS A 235 -2.19 5.10 -0.57
C HIS A 235 -3.49 5.20 -1.35
N GLY A 236 -4.36 4.22 -1.13
CA GLY A 236 -5.65 4.16 -1.77
C GLY A 236 -6.65 3.32 -0.97
N ARG A 237 -7.82 3.11 -1.55
CA ARG A 237 -8.83 2.22 -0.95
C ARG A 237 -8.42 0.76 -1.08
N ASP A 238 -7.81 0.41 -2.21
CA ASP A 238 -7.24 -0.90 -2.53
C ASP A 238 -6.22 -0.78 -3.67
N ALA A 239 -5.74 -1.90 -4.20
CA ALA A 239 -4.73 -1.91 -5.25
C ALA A 239 -5.18 -1.26 -6.57
N ALA A 240 -6.46 -1.05 -6.83
CA ALA A 240 -6.94 -0.38 -8.04
C ALA A 240 -6.64 1.12 -8.02
N ASP A 241 -6.55 1.74 -6.84
CA ASP A 241 -6.27 3.17 -6.71
C ASP A 241 -4.76 3.49 -6.79
N VAL A 242 -3.88 2.50 -6.62
CA VAL A 242 -2.44 2.70 -6.38
C VAL A 242 -1.56 1.83 -7.29
N ALA A 243 -1.93 1.69 -8.54
CA ALA A 243 -1.04 1.11 -9.53
C ALA A 243 0.19 2.02 -9.74
N ILE A 244 1.39 1.43 -9.73
CA ILE A 244 2.64 2.16 -10.02
C ILE A 244 2.56 2.79 -11.41
N MET A 245 1.97 2.08 -12.37
CA MET A 245 1.77 2.55 -13.73
C MET A 245 0.39 2.12 -14.24
N ASP A 246 -0.45 3.09 -14.60
CA ASP A 246 -1.59 2.83 -15.48
C ASP A 246 -1.18 3.07 -16.93
N GLN A 247 -1.58 2.17 -17.80
CA GLN A 247 -1.25 2.22 -19.22
C GLN A 247 -2.50 2.37 -20.09
N PHE A 248 -2.43 3.23 -21.10
CA PHE A 248 -3.51 3.53 -22.03
C PHE A 248 -3.06 3.27 -23.47
N GLY A 249 -3.33 2.08 -23.94
CA GLY A 249 -2.93 1.58 -25.25
C GLY A 249 -2.72 0.06 -25.26
N PRO A 250 -2.11 -0.49 -26.32
CA PRO A 250 -1.71 -1.88 -26.37
C PRO A 250 -0.72 -2.22 -25.25
N LEU A 251 -0.72 -3.48 -24.81
CA LEU A 251 0.23 -3.94 -23.79
C LEU A 251 1.68 -3.75 -24.28
N PRO A 252 2.62 -3.41 -23.39
CA PRO A 252 4.04 -3.40 -23.71
C PRO A 252 4.49 -4.80 -24.14
N ILE A 253 5.47 -4.86 -25.05
CA ILE A 253 6.12 -6.12 -25.43
C ILE A 253 6.84 -6.71 -24.23
N ARG A 254 7.50 -5.83 -23.44
CA ARG A 254 8.20 -6.17 -22.20
C ARG A 254 7.97 -5.07 -21.18
N SER A 255 7.72 -5.48 -19.93
CA SER A 255 7.65 -4.59 -18.76
C SER A 255 8.32 -5.28 -17.60
N GLU A 256 9.42 -4.74 -17.11
CA GLU A 256 10.19 -5.29 -16.02
C GLU A 256 10.50 -4.20 -15.00
N MET A 257 10.36 -4.52 -13.71
CA MET A 257 10.70 -3.63 -12.63
C MET A 257 11.69 -4.32 -11.69
N SER A 258 12.75 -3.63 -11.36
CA SER A 258 13.70 -4.05 -10.32
C SER A 258 13.70 -3.04 -9.18
N VAL A 259 13.79 -3.55 -7.96
CA VAL A 259 13.81 -2.75 -6.73
C VAL A 259 15.00 -3.19 -5.88
N SER A 260 15.73 -2.23 -5.36
CA SER A 260 16.78 -2.43 -4.37
C SER A 260 16.60 -1.46 -3.21
N VAL A 261 16.64 -1.99 -1.98
CA VAL A 261 16.47 -1.22 -0.74
C VAL A 261 17.55 -1.63 0.26
N TRP A 262 18.32 -0.67 0.81
CA TRP A 262 19.42 -0.95 1.75
C TRP A 262 19.57 0.13 2.84
#